data_1e290f6648af0eb0b95b96ac7f9540ef
#
_entry.id   1e290f6648af0eb0b95b96ac7f9540ef
#
_cell.length_a   1.000
_cell.length_b   1.000
_cell.length_c   1.000
_cell.angle_alpha   90.00
_cell.angle_beta   90.00
_cell.angle_gamma   90.00
#
_symmetry.space_group_name_H-M   'P 1'
#
loop_
_entity.id
_entity.type
_entity.pdbx_description
1 polymer ?
#
loop_
_entity_poly.entity_id
_entity_poly.type
_entity_poly.pdbx_seq_one_letter_code
_entity_poly.pdbx_strand_id
1 'polypeptide(L)'
;MIVHKLAFLFTQKQKIKLLILTLLLFIGMLFEFLSIGILLPILNISLKGESSTISIVLEYLNIKNPSVEFLINFVVLLSLAIYTLKFVFLIYMNNINYKFLNSFNASISEKLYKKYLHNNFNFHIKTNTSFILKNITTEINSLRSLLEGSLIIILESLIFIGIIAFLIFIQPEAALAVFCFFSLSFLIFHLIFKNNIKLWGIKRQELDDKISKSLLETFGGIAEIKIFKQENLFFRKFNKEVWSKAKIGSKYDIITQLPRYYLEYITIISVLGLLVFLNFLNVNRDEIITTLGIFAAASFKIIPSINKIIFSSQKIKFNYPSLSIIYNELNNSLYYNEERLDKENIKIDLKDISFKNVSFNYPDCETILNNVSLKINSGKIIGIVGKSGEGKSTFVNLLAGLLSPVSGNIQINNNEVKSNLIDLGILGFVPQTPFLLDSSIRDNICFGNTYEEVKYENVINQSQLSSFLDSLEFRDNTVVGERGVMISGGQRQRISIARALYNNSQIIIFDEPTSSLDPSTEMDLLESIHKLKGDKTLIIISHSESIIKFCNEVYEISKKSISKIK
;
A
#
# COMPACT_ATOMS: atom_id res chain seq x y z
N MET A 1 -9.64 19.37 5.63
CA MET A 1 -9.92 18.01 5.11
C MET A 1 -8.66 17.17 4.88
N ILE A 2 -7.61 17.67 4.18
CA ILE A 2 -6.34 16.93 3.98
C ILE A 2 -5.67 16.61 5.32
N VAL A 3 -5.49 17.61 6.18
CA VAL A 3 -4.83 17.47 7.50
C VAL A 3 -5.53 16.43 8.38
N HIS A 4 -6.87 16.45 8.42
CA HIS A 4 -7.64 15.48 9.21
C HIS A 4 -7.43 14.05 8.70
N LYS A 5 -7.48 13.82 7.38
CA LYS A 5 -7.25 12.49 6.79
C LYS A 5 -5.82 12.00 7.05
N LEU A 6 -4.82 12.88 6.93
CA LEU A 6 -3.43 12.54 7.26
C LEU A 6 -3.25 12.25 8.76
N ALA A 7 -3.84 13.05 9.64
CA ALA A 7 -3.76 12.87 11.09
C ALA A 7 -4.32 11.52 11.56
N PHE A 8 -5.36 11.01 10.88
CA PHE A 8 -5.91 9.68 11.11
C PHE A 8 -4.93 8.55 10.76
N LEU A 9 -4.13 8.73 9.70
CA LEU A 9 -3.20 7.70 9.23
C LEU A 9 -1.98 7.54 10.14
N PHE A 10 -1.61 8.59 10.90
CA PHE A 10 -0.45 8.55 11.79
C PHE A 10 -0.71 7.80 13.09
N THR A 11 0.25 6.97 13.48
CA THR A 11 0.33 6.43 14.85
C THR A 11 0.79 7.52 15.83
N GLN A 12 0.55 7.32 17.14
CA GLN A 12 1.02 8.27 18.16
C GLN A 12 2.54 8.51 18.10
N LYS A 13 3.34 7.44 17.90
CA LYS A 13 4.79 7.54 17.72
C LYS A 13 5.17 8.36 16.49
N GLN A 14 4.42 8.25 15.40
CA GLN A 14 4.65 9.02 14.17
C GLN A 14 4.27 10.50 14.34
N LYS A 15 3.22 10.81 15.12
CA LYS A 15 2.86 12.20 15.45
C LYS A 15 3.97 12.91 16.24
N ILE A 16 4.58 12.23 17.21
CA ILE A 16 5.73 12.77 17.96
C ILE A 16 6.93 13.00 17.02
N LYS A 17 7.25 12.03 16.16
CA LYS A 17 8.32 12.19 15.17
C LYS A 17 8.07 13.34 14.20
N LEU A 18 6.81 13.55 13.79
CA LEU A 18 6.42 14.68 12.94
C LEU A 18 6.66 16.02 13.67
N LEU A 19 6.35 16.11 14.95
CA LEU A 19 6.60 17.30 15.76
C LEU A 19 8.11 17.58 15.88
N ILE A 20 8.92 16.57 16.14
CA ILE A 20 10.39 16.71 16.14
C ILE A 20 10.89 17.17 14.77
N LEU A 21 10.36 16.62 13.67
CA LEU A 21 10.70 17.03 12.32
C LEU A 21 10.34 18.51 12.08
N THR A 22 9.17 18.98 12.51
CA THR A 22 8.79 20.39 12.35
C THR A 22 9.71 21.32 13.14
N LEU A 23 10.17 20.93 14.32
CA LEU A 23 11.19 21.66 15.08
C LEU A 23 12.54 21.71 14.34
N LEU A 24 12.99 20.60 13.77
CA LEU A 24 14.21 20.56 12.95
C LEU A 24 14.08 21.44 11.69
N LEU A 25 12.90 21.47 11.06
CA LEU A 25 12.64 22.37 9.93
C LEU A 25 12.75 23.84 10.35
N PHE A 26 12.28 24.19 11.54
CA PHE A 26 12.43 25.54 12.10
C PHE A 26 13.90 25.90 12.35
N ILE A 27 14.70 25.00 12.90
CA ILE A 27 16.16 25.20 13.05
C ILE A 27 16.83 25.36 11.67
N GLY A 28 16.42 24.57 10.68
CA GLY A 28 16.87 24.72 9.29
C GLY A 28 16.60 26.11 8.71
N MET A 29 15.41 26.68 8.99
CA MET A 29 15.08 28.05 8.65
C MET A 29 16.04 29.06 9.31
N LEU A 30 16.39 28.87 10.59
CA LEU A 30 17.33 29.76 11.28
C LEU A 30 18.73 29.73 10.62
N PHE A 31 19.22 28.57 10.21
CA PHE A 31 20.46 28.47 9.44
C PHE A 31 20.38 29.19 8.07
N GLU A 32 19.25 29.10 7.39
CA GLU A 32 19.03 29.87 6.14
C GLU A 32 19.08 31.37 6.41
N PHE A 33 18.42 31.83 7.46
CA PHE A 33 18.42 33.23 7.88
C PHE A 33 19.83 33.73 8.20
N LEU A 34 20.61 33.00 9.00
CA LEU A 34 22.00 33.35 9.30
C LEU A 34 22.87 33.38 8.06
N SER A 35 22.66 32.46 7.10
CA SER A 35 23.44 32.42 5.85
C SER A 35 23.17 33.59 4.91
N ILE A 36 22.00 34.20 4.97
CA ILE A 36 21.68 35.45 4.23
C ILE A 36 22.19 36.66 4.99
N GLY A 37 22.02 36.67 6.32
CA GLY A 37 22.42 37.76 7.19
C GLY A 37 23.90 38.09 7.09
N ILE A 38 24.77 37.10 6.88
CA ILE A 38 26.22 37.29 6.78
C ILE A 38 26.64 37.95 5.45
N LEU A 39 25.79 38.00 4.42
CA LEU A 39 26.10 38.66 3.16
C LEU A 39 26.13 40.21 3.31
N LEU A 40 25.31 40.74 4.21
CA LEU A 40 25.27 42.20 4.46
C LEU A 40 26.59 42.76 4.98
N PRO A 41 27.18 42.22 6.05
CA PRO A 41 28.50 42.60 6.49
C PRO A 41 29.56 42.52 5.39
N ILE A 42 29.53 41.48 4.55
CA ILE A 42 30.47 41.33 3.44
C ILE A 42 30.33 42.52 2.45
N LEU A 43 29.11 42.84 2.06
CA LEU A 43 28.84 43.98 1.15
C LEU A 43 29.25 45.33 1.77
N ASN A 44 28.92 45.56 3.04
CA ASN A 44 29.24 46.80 3.72
C ASN A 44 30.75 46.99 3.89
N ILE A 45 31.50 45.94 4.25
CA ILE A 45 32.98 46.03 4.37
C ILE A 45 33.59 46.31 2.98
N SER A 46 33.11 45.63 1.94
CA SER A 46 33.64 45.79 0.58
C SER A 46 33.36 47.15 -0.01
N LEU A 47 32.23 47.80 0.33
CA LEU A 47 31.84 49.10 -0.23
C LEU A 47 32.27 50.29 0.64
N LYS A 48 32.20 50.17 1.98
CA LYS A 48 32.41 51.29 2.92
C LYS A 48 33.63 51.10 3.82
N GLY A 49 34.30 49.95 3.75
CA GLY A 49 35.44 49.64 4.63
C GLY A 49 35.05 49.37 6.10
N GLU A 50 33.78 49.53 6.46
CA GLU A 50 33.28 49.39 7.84
C GLU A 50 31.98 48.59 7.87
N SER A 51 31.71 47.91 8.98
CA SER A 51 30.44 47.24 9.21
C SER A 51 30.02 47.42 10.67
N SER A 52 28.96 48.19 10.88
CA SER A 52 28.38 48.42 12.21
C SER A 52 27.93 47.16 12.92
N THR A 53 27.50 46.15 12.17
CA THR A 53 27.05 44.85 12.73
C THR A 53 28.22 44.02 13.21
N ILE A 54 29.37 44.05 12.56
CA ILE A 54 30.56 43.29 12.96
C ILE A 54 31.32 44.02 14.06
N SER A 55 31.36 45.37 14.04
CA SER A 55 31.97 46.13 15.11
C SER A 55 31.34 45.79 16.47
N ILE A 56 30.02 45.63 16.55
CA ILE A 56 29.33 45.18 17.77
C ILE A 56 29.81 43.78 18.22
N VAL A 57 29.98 42.84 17.31
CA VAL A 57 30.47 41.48 17.63
C VAL A 57 31.92 41.51 18.10
N LEU A 58 32.72 42.32 17.46
CA LEU A 58 34.16 42.47 17.82
C LEU A 58 34.36 43.20 19.15
N GLU A 59 33.46 44.15 19.45
CA GLU A 59 33.47 44.86 20.75
C GLU A 59 33.17 43.89 21.89
N TYR A 60 32.24 42.93 21.70
CA TYR A 60 32.02 41.85 22.63
C TYR A 60 33.24 40.93 22.80
N LEU A 61 34.07 40.79 21.77
CA LEU A 61 35.32 40.01 21.79
C LEU A 61 36.51 40.83 22.28
N ASN A 62 36.31 42.09 22.76
CA ASN A 62 37.34 43.03 23.21
C ASN A 62 38.39 43.40 22.14
N ILE A 63 38.07 43.32 20.87
CA ILE A 63 38.93 43.70 19.75
C ILE A 63 38.60 45.14 19.37
N LYS A 64 39.47 46.07 19.71
CA LYS A 64 39.32 47.52 19.42
C LYS A 64 40.07 47.88 18.14
N ASN A 65 39.44 48.65 17.23
CA ASN A 65 40.00 49.18 15.99
C ASN A 65 40.66 48.09 15.08
N PRO A 66 39.90 47.11 14.59
CA PRO A 66 40.42 46.12 13.68
C PRO A 66 40.75 46.72 12.31
N SER A 67 41.84 46.25 11.66
CA SER A 67 42.13 46.61 10.28
C SER A 67 41.05 46.08 9.33
N VAL A 68 40.84 46.71 8.18
CA VAL A 68 39.86 46.25 7.16
C VAL A 68 40.19 44.82 6.69
N GLU A 69 41.47 44.50 6.56
CA GLU A 69 41.93 43.15 6.21
C GLU A 69 41.54 42.09 7.26
N PHE A 70 41.69 42.45 8.56
CA PHE A 70 41.24 41.59 9.64
C PHE A 70 39.74 41.38 9.61
N LEU A 71 38.95 42.44 9.34
CA LEU A 71 37.48 42.33 9.22
C LEU A 71 37.07 41.40 8.09
N ILE A 72 37.69 41.54 6.91
CA ILE A 72 37.43 40.65 5.77
C ILE A 72 37.71 39.18 6.13
N ASN A 73 38.91 38.90 6.66
CA ASN A 73 39.32 37.56 7.02
C ASN A 73 38.41 36.95 8.10
N PHE A 74 38.02 37.73 9.10
CA PHE A 74 37.10 37.29 10.16
C PHE A 74 35.73 36.91 9.59
N VAL A 75 35.17 37.75 8.71
CA VAL A 75 33.85 37.46 8.09
C VAL A 75 33.90 36.28 7.15
N VAL A 76 34.98 36.10 6.41
CA VAL A 76 35.18 34.93 5.56
C VAL A 76 35.23 33.63 6.40
N LEU A 77 36.00 33.60 7.51
CA LEU A 77 36.06 32.47 8.42
C LEU A 77 34.70 32.19 9.07
N LEU A 78 34.00 33.22 9.54
CA LEU A 78 32.69 33.11 10.15
C LEU A 78 31.65 32.56 9.14
N SER A 79 31.66 33.06 7.92
CA SER A 79 30.77 32.57 6.86
C SER A 79 31.06 31.11 6.53
N LEU A 80 32.32 30.70 6.42
CA LEU A 80 32.72 29.33 6.18
C LEU A 80 32.24 28.40 7.30
N ALA A 81 32.37 28.83 8.58
CA ALA A 81 31.88 28.08 9.72
C ALA A 81 30.35 27.92 9.71
N ILE A 82 29.60 28.99 9.44
CA ILE A 82 28.13 28.93 9.35
C ILE A 82 27.68 28.00 8.20
N TYR A 83 28.27 28.12 7.02
CA TYR A 83 27.89 27.28 5.87
C TYR A 83 28.27 25.81 6.08
N THR A 84 29.38 25.50 6.76
CA THR A 84 29.74 24.11 7.10
C THR A 84 28.78 23.52 8.12
N LEU A 85 28.44 24.26 9.19
CA LEU A 85 27.46 23.81 10.18
C LEU A 85 26.08 23.58 9.53
N LYS A 86 25.63 24.51 8.70
CA LYS A 86 24.40 24.38 7.92
C LYS A 86 24.43 23.14 7.04
N PHE A 87 25.50 22.89 6.32
CA PHE A 87 25.65 21.73 5.44
C PHE A 87 25.48 20.42 6.20
N VAL A 88 26.20 20.26 7.32
CA VAL A 88 26.10 19.07 8.19
C VAL A 88 24.70 18.92 8.75
N PHE A 89 24.09 20.02 9.22
CA PHE A 89 22.73 20.01 9.76
C PHE A 89 21.69 19.60 8.70
N LEU A 90 21.79 20.12 7.49
CA LEU A 90 20.84 19.78 6.41
C LEU A 90 20.95 18.31 6.01
N ILE A 91 22.14 17.72 5.98
CA ILE A 91 22.32 16.28 5.75
C ILE A 91 21.63 15.47 6.85
N TYR A 92 21.85 15.86 8.11
CA TYR A 92 21.24 15.20 9.26
C TYR A 92 19.70 15.28 9.21
N MET A 93 19.17 16.46 8.97
CA MET A 93 17.73 16.71 8.83
C MET A 93 17.11 15.88 7.68
N ASN A 94 17.75 15.85 6.51
CA ASN A 94 17.27 15.07 5.37
C ASN A 94 17.27 13.57 5.68
N ASN A 95 18.30 13.06 6.36
CA ASN A 95 18.34 11.65 6.77
C ASN A 95 17.14 11.28 7.68
N ILE A 96 16.83 12.13 8.67
CA ILE A 96 15.66 11.93 9.54
C ILE A 96 14.36 11.99 8.74
N ASN A 97 14.24 12.97 7.84
CA ASN A 97 13.05 13.14 7.00
C ASN A 97 12.79 11.91 6.12
N TYR A 98 13.80 11.42 5.39
CA TYR A 98 13.63 10.23 4.55
C TYR A 98 13.38 8.96 5.35
N LYS A 99 14.01 8.78 6.51
CA LYS A 99 13.70 7.68 7.43
C LYS A 99 12.26 7.75 7.92
N PHE A 100 11.74 8.94 8.23
CA PHE A 100 10.36 9.14 8.63
C PHE A 100 9.39 8.77 7.49
N LEU A 101 9.61 9.29 6.28
CA LEU A 101 8.77 9.03 5.10
C LEU A 101 8.72 7.54 4.74
N ASN A 102 9.86 6.85 4.77
CA ASN A 102 9.93 5.43 4.47
C ASN A 102 9.28 4.58 5.59
N SER A 103 9.47 4.95 6.86
CA SER A 103 8.82 4.26 7.97
C SER A 103 7.29 4.45 7.96
N PHE A 104 6.81 5.62 7.55
CA PHE A 104 5.38 5.87 7.33
C PHE A 104 4.84 4.98 6.21
N ASN A 105 5.54 4.95 5.06
CA ASN A 105 5.17 4.12 3.91
C ASN A 105 5.03 2.63 4.31
N ALA A 106 6.04 2.09 4.98
CA ALA A 106 6.04 0.70 5.47
C ALA A 106 4.88 0.43 6.45
N SER A 107 4.66 1.34 7.41
CA SER A 107 3.58 1.20 8.40
C SER A 107 2.18 1.20 7.77
N ILE A 108 1.94 2.01 6.73
CA ILE A 108 0.65 2.02 6.03
C ILE A 108 0.50 0.75 5.18
N SER A 109 1.57 0.29 4.51
CA SER A 109 1.57 -0.98 3.77
C SER A 109 1.21 -2.16 4.67
N GLU A 110 1.84 -2.24 5.85
CA GLU A 110 1.57 -3.26 6.86
C GLU A 110 0.10 -3.24 7.32
N LYS A 111 -0.42 -2.05 7.67
CA LYS A 111 -1.82 -1.89 8.10
C LYS A 111 -2.81 -2.31 7.01
N LEU A 112 -2.57 -1.91 5.75
CA LEU A 112 -3.45 -2.29 4.65
C LEU A 112 -3.37 -3.79 4.35
N TYR A 113 -2.16 -4.35 4.31
CA TYR A 113 -1.97 -5.77 4.08
C TYR A 113 -2.65 -6.60 5.17
N LYS A 114 -2.42 -6.25 6.45
CA LYS A 114 -3.09 -6.90 7.58
C LYS A 114 -4.61 -6.79 7.46
N LYS A 115 -5.12 -5.61 7.14
CA LYS A 115 -6.57 -5.40 6.97
C LYS A 115 -7.14 -6.22 5.82
N TYR A 116 -6.50 -6.25 4.66
CA TYR A 116 -6.97 -7.05 3.53
C TYR A 116 -6.91 -8.54 3.83
N LEU A 117 -5.82 -9.02 4.44
CA LEU A 117 -5.68 -10.44 4.80
C LEU A 117 -6.77 -10.92 5.78
N HIS A 118 -7.15 -10.10 6.76
CA HIS A 118 -8.12 -10.46 7.78
C HIS A 118 -9.56 -10.03 7.44
N ASN A 119 -9.79 -9.48 6.25
CA ASN A 119 -11.15 -9.22 5.79
C ASN A 119 -11.91 -10.52 5.57
N ASN A 120 -13.24 -10.46 5.68
CA ASN A 120 -14.08 -11.61 5.40
C ASN A 120 -14.00 -12.03 3.91
N PHE A 121 -14.35 -13.28 3.64
CA PHE A 121 -14.26 -13.86 2.29
C PHE A 121 -15.12 -13.13 1.26
N ASN A 122 -16.28 -12.57 1.66
CA ASN A 122 -17.13 -11.77 0.79
C ASN A 122 -16.40 -10.54 0.20
N PHE A 123 -15.50 -9.93 0.96
CA PHE A 123 -14.66 -8.85 0.45
C PHE A 123 -13.79 -9.34 -0.71
N HIS A 124 -13.15 -10.49 -0.57
CA HIS A 124 -12.25 -11.05 -1.58
C HIS A 124 -12.99 -11.53 -2.85
N ILE A 125 -14.25 -11.99 -2.72
CA ILE A 125 -15.10 -12.31 -3.88
C ILE A 125 -15.44 -11.05 -4.67
N LYS A 126 -15.76 -9.94 -3.99
CA LYS A 126 -16.19 -8.70 -4.63
C LYS A 126 -15.04 -7.83 -5.14
N THR A 127 -13.88 -7.93 -4.51
CA THR A 127 -12.76 -7.01 -4.75
C THR A 127 -11.76 -7.66 -5.71
N ASN A 128 -11.44 -6.95 -6.78
CA ASN A 128 -10.44 -7.42 -7.73
C ASN A 128 -9.04 -7.38 -7.10
N THR A 129 -8.26 -8.44 -7.26
CA THR A 129 -6.87 -8.55 -6.77
C THR A 129 -5.98 -7.42 -7.29
N SER A 130 -6.21 -6.93 -8.52
CA SER A 130 -5.49 -5.78 -9.08
C SER A 130 -5.64 -4.51 -8.25
N PHE A 131 -6.85 -4.28 -7.70
CA PHE A 131 -7.13 -3.15 -6.81
C PHE A 131 -6.34 -3.25 -5.50
N ILE A 132 -6.30 -4.43 -4.89
CA ILE A 132 -5.54 -4.69 -3.65
C ILE A 132 -4.05 -4.44 -3.89
N LEU A 133 -3.47 -5.03 -4.95
CA LEU A 133 -2.06 -4.87 -5.32
C LEU A 133 -1.71 -3.40 -5.56
N LYS A 134 -2.52 -2.70 -6.37
CA LYS A 134 -2.31 -1.27 -6.66
C LYS A 134 -2.31 -0.44 -5.38
N ASN A 135 -3.26 -0.69 -4.46
CA ASN A 135 -3.36 0.08 -3.23
C ASN A 135 -2.12 -0.10 -2.34
N ILE A 136 -1.62 -1.34 -2.20
CA ILE A 136 -0.45 -1.63 -1.36
C ILE A 136 0.85 -1.11 -2.00
N THR A 137 0.95 -1.03 -3.33
CA THR A 137 2.18 -0.65 -4.02
C THR A 137 2.15 0.80 -4.51
N THR A 138 1.27 1.11 -5.46
CA THR A 138 1.27 2.39 -6.19
C THR A 138 0.65 3.52 -5.37
N GLU A 139 -0.51 3.29 -4.74
CA GLU A 139 -1.23 4.35 -4.02
C GLU A 139 -0.51 4.76 -2.74
N ILE A 140 0.15 3.83 -2.04
CA ILE A 140 0.97 4.17 -0.87
C ILE A 140 2.18 5.01 -1.25
N ASN A 141 2.85 4.71 -2.38
CA ASN A 141 3.96 5.53 -2.87
C ASN A 141 3.51 6.94 -3.27
N SER A 142 2.31 7.05 -3.84
CA SER A 142 1.68 8.35 -4.13
C SER A 142 1.33 9.12 -2.86
N LEU A 143 0.85 8.44 -1.83
CA LEU A 143 0.59 9.02 -0.50
C LEU A 143 1.89 9.51 0.17
N ARG A 144 2.97 8.72 0.09
CA ARG A 144 4.31 9.13 0.54
C ARG A 144 4.75 10.42 -0.17
N SER A 145 4.56 10.49 -1.49
CA SER A 145 4.90 11.68 -2.29
C SER A 145 4.08 12.91 -1.87
N LEU A 146 2.81 12.73 -1.52
CA LEU A 146 1.95 13.79 -0.97
C LEU A 146 2.49 14.29 0.38
N LEU A 147 2.84 13.38 1.29
CA LEU A 147 3.39 13.73 2.60
C LEU A 147 4.72 14.48 2.47
N GLU A 148 5.62 14.01 1.62
CA GLU A 148 6.89 14.69 1.30
C GLU A 148 6.64 16.11 0.79
N GLY A 149 5.71 16.31 -0.15
CA GLY A 149 5.32 17.63 -0.62
C GLY A 149 4.79 18.52 0.51
N SER A 150 4.03 17.97 1.45
CA SER A 150 3.51 18.72 2.60
C SER A 150 4.64 19.22 3.53
N LEU A 151 5.65 18.38 3.79
CA LEU A 151 6.81 18.77 4.61
C LEU A 151 7.67 19.83 3.92
N ILE A 152 7.85 19.72 2.59
CA ILE A 152 8.57 20.74 1.81
C ILE A 152 7.83 22.09 1.85
N ILE A 153 6.49 22.10 1.74
CA ILE A 153 5.73 23.36 1.85
C ILE A 153 5.96 24.01 3.22
N ILE A 154 5.92 23.25 4.29
CA ILE A 154 6.15 23.79 5.64
C ILE A 154 7.54 24.44 5.73
N LEU A 155 8.59 23.71 5.32
CA LEU A 155 9.96 24.22 5.36
C LEU A 155 10.13 25.49 4.52
N GLU A 156 9.75 25.43 3.24
CA GLU A 156 9.98 26.53 2.31
C GLU A 156 9.11 27.74 2.62
N SER A 157 7.91 27.56 3.19
CA SER A 157 7.09 28.66 3.68
C SER A 157 7.72 29.35 4.89
N LEU A 158 8.33 28.61 5.81
CA LEU A 158 9.08 29.17 6.92
C LEU A 158 10.29 29.96 6.44
N ILE A 159 11.04 29.42 5.47
CA ILE A 159 12.19 30.11 4.85
C ILE A 159 11.72 31.41 4.16
N PHE A 160 10.66 31.34 3.38
CA PHE A 160 10.10 32.51 2.67
C PHE A 160 9.67 33.60 3.65
N ILE A 161 8.93 33.25 4.70
CA ILE A 161 8.50 34.20 5.75
C ILE A 161 9.74 34.81 6.45
N GLY A 162 10.74 33.99 6.78
CA GLY A 162 11.97 34.45 7.41
C GLY A 162 12.74 35.46 6.54
N ILE A 163 12.86 35.18 5.24
CA ILE A 163 13.54 36.13 4.30
C ILE A 163 12.76 37.43 4.20
N ILE A 164 11.45 37.39 4.08
CA ILE A 164 10.62 38.58 4.03
C ILE A 164 10.73 39.40 5.33
N ALA A 165 10.67 38.76 6.49
CA ALA A 165 10.85 39.43 7.78
C ALA A 165 12.22 40.14 7.88
N PHE A 166 13.27 39.46 7.40
CA PHE A 166 14.62 40.04 7.34
C PHE A 166 14.69 41.26 6.42
N LEU A 167 14.09 41.19 5.23
CA LEU A 167 14.05 42.31 4.29
C LEU A 167 13.25 43.51 4.85
N ILE A 168 12.13 43.27 5.55
CA ILE A 168 11.35 44.32 6.22
C ILE A 168 12.19 45.08 7.26
N PHE A 169 13.05 44.35 7.97
CA PHE A 169 13.93 44.97 8.98
C PHE A 169 14.99 45.88 8.36
N ILE A 170 15.47 45.56 7.14
CA ILE A 170 16.54 46.30 6.48
C ILE A 170 15.98 47.43 5.59
N GLN A 171 15.01 47.11 4.73
CA GLN A 171 14.40 48.04 3.77
C GLN A 171 12.91 47.67 3.59
N PRO A 172 12.01 48.28 4.40
CA PRO A 172 10.60 47.90 4.43
C PRO A 172 9.89 48.13 3.08
N GLU A 173 10.23 49.20 2.35
CA GLU A 173 9.60 49.51 1.06
C GLU A 173 9.95 48.46 -0.02
N ALA A 174 11.22 48.11 -0.14
CA ALA A 174 11.68 47.07 -1.05
C ALA A 174 11.12 45.70 -0.70
N ALA A 175 11.05 45.38 0.61
CA ALA A 175 10.46 44.13 1.09
C ALA A 175 8.98 43.96 0.72
N LEU A 176 8.21 45.05 0.85
CA LEU A 176 6.78 45.07 0.54
C LEU A 176 6.54 44.90 -0.97
N ALA A 177 7.34 45.54 -1.81
CA ALA A 177 7.30 45.37 -3.25
C ALA A 177 7.60 43.93 -3.67
N VAL A 178 8.66 43.32 -3.12
CA VAL A 178 9.03 41.89 -3.34
C VAL A 178 7.91 40.95 -2.93
N PHE A 179 7.37 41.16 -1.74
CA PHE A 179 6.29 40.32 -1.20
C PHE A 179 5.03 40.38 -2.07
N CYS A 180 4.55 41.57 -2.40
CA CYS A 180 3.38 41.73 -3.25
C CYS A 180 3.57 41.09 -4.62
N PHE A 181 4.73 41.30 -5.22
CA PHE A 181 5.04 40.80 -6.55
C PHE A 181 5.11 39.29 -6.63
N PHE A 182 5.85 38.61 -5.72
CA PHE A 182 5.94 37.17 -5.71
C PHE A 182 4.65 36.51 -5.24
N SER A 183 3.91 37.13 -4.30
CA SER A 183 2.60 36.60 -3.86
C SER A 183 1.56 36.65 -4.99
N LEU A 184 1.52 37.77 -5.74
CA LEU A 184 0.64 37.91 -6.91
C LEU A 184 0.98 36.86 -7.99
N SER A 185 2.28 36.70 -8.28
CA SER A 185 2.77 35.71 -9.25
C SER A 185 2.39 34.30 -8.86
N PHE A 186 2.54 33.93 -7.58
CA PHE A 186 2.11 32.64 -7.04
C PHE A 186 0.60 32.44 -7.21
N LEU A 187 -0.18 33.46 -6.89
CA LEU A 187 -1.64 33.41 -6.93
C LEU A 187 -2.18 33.21 -8.35
N ILE A 188 -1.63 33.94 -9.31
CA ILE A 188 -1.96 33.82 -10.74
C ILE A 188 -1.67 32.39 -11.22
N PHE A 189 -0.47 31.89 -10.97
CA PHE A 189 -0.09 30.55 -11.39
C PHE A 189 -0.98 29.48 -10.75
N HIS A 190 -1.25 29.62 -9.45
CA HIS A 190 -2.12 28.69 -8.71
C HIS A 190 -3.54 28.62 -9.27
N LEU A 191 -4.14 29.76 -9.58
CA LEU A 191 -5.51 29.85 -10.08
C LEU A 191 -5.65 29.21 -11.47
N ILE A 192 -4.67 29.38 -12.35
CA ILE A 192 -4.70 28.84 -13.72
C ILE A 192 -4.66 27.31 -13.72
N PHE A 193 -3.79 26.68 -12.91
CA PHE A 193 -3.49 25.26 -13.05
C PHE A 193 -4.11 24.33 -12.00
N LYS A 194 -4.74 24.87 -10.94
CA LYS A 194 -5.21 24.06 -9.80
C LYS A 194 -6.19 22.94 -10.15
N ASN A 195 -7.12 23.17 -11.09
CA ASN A 195 -8.19 22.21 -11.42
C ASN A 195 -7.69 21.09 -12.34
N ASN A 196 -6.85 21.43 -13.31
CA ASN A 196 -6.31 20.47 -14.28
C ASN A 196 -5.44 19.40 -13.60
N ILE A 197 -4.60 19.80 -12.65
CA ILE A 197 -3.69 18.87 -11.93
C ILE A 197 -4.47 17.83 -11.14
N LYS A 198 -5.56 18.23 -10.46
CA LYS A 198 -6.41 17.30 -9.72
C LYS A 198 -7.07 16.28 -10.65
N LEU A 199 -7.61 16.73 -11.79
CA LEU A 199 -8.24 15.85 -12.79
C LEU A 199 -7.22 14.86 -13.37
N TRP A 200 -6.00 15.29 -13.64
CA TRP A 200 -4.94 14.38 -14.09
C TRP A 200 -4.55 13.36 -13.04
N GLY A 201 -4.54 13.73 -11.76
CA GLY A 201 -4.33 12.79 -10.66
C GLY A 201 -5.38 11.69 -10.63
N ILE A 202 -6.67 12.03 -10.78
CA ILE A 202 -7.79 11.07 -10.87
C ILE A 202 -7.61 10.17 -12.10
N LYS A 203 -7.31 10.79 -13.27
CA LYS A 203 -7.16 10.04 -14.52
C LYS A 203 -5.95 9.08 -14.50
N ARG A 204 -4.84 9.51 -13.88
CA ARG A 204 -3.69 8.62 -13.63
C ARG A 204 -4.14 7.39 -12.85
N GLN A 205 -4.91 7.59 -11.78
CA GLN A 205 -5.38 6.52 -10.90
C GLN A 205 -6.28 5.51 -11.62
N GLU A 206 -7.20 6.00 -12.47
CA GLU A 206 -8.03 5.13 -13.33
C GLU A 206 -7.20 4.30 -14.32
N LEU A 207 -6.11 4.90 -14.86
CA LEU A 207 -5.21 4.21 -15.79
C LEU A 207 -4.32 3.20 -15.05
N ASP A 208 -3.87 3.52 -13.83
CA ASP A 208 -3.14 2.57 -12.98
C ASP A 208 -3.99 1.34 -12.66
N ASP A 209 -5.29 1.50 -12.41
CA ASP A 209 -6.24 0.39 -12.23
C ASP A 209 -6.32 -0.49 -13.50
N LYS A 210 -6.51 0.14 -14.66
CA LYS A 210 -6.62 -0.57 -15.94
C LYS A 210 -5.35 -1.31 -16.30
N ILE A 211 -4.18 -0.68 -16.11
CA ILE A 211 -2.87 -1.29 -16.37
C ILE A 211 -2.65 -2.49 -15.46
N SER A 212 -2.89 -2.36 -14.16
CA SER A 212 -2.74 -3.46 -13.20
C SER A 212 -3.67 -4.62 -13.52
N LYS A 213 -4.93 -4.32 -13.88
CA LYS A 213 -5.91 -5.33 -14.30
C LYS A 213 -5.48 -6.02 -15.60
N SER A 214 -5.04 -5.25 -16.59
CA SER A 214 -4.58 -5.77 -17.88
C SER A 214 -3.38 -6.72 -17.72
N LEU A 215 -2.43 -6.40 -16.83
CA LEU A 215 -1.29 -7.27 -16.53
C LEU A 215 -1.73 -8.60 -15.90
N LEU A 216 -2.60 -8.56 -14.89
CA LEU A 216 -3.08 -9.77 -14.23
C LEU A 216 -3.92 -10.65 -15.17
N GLU A 217 -4.77 -10.05 -16.01
CA GLU A 217 -5.55 -10.79 -17.03
C GLU A 217 -4.64 -11.42 -18.07
N THR A 218 -3.64 -10.68 -18.57
CA THR A 218 -2.73 -11.17 -19.61
C THR A 218 -1.89 -12.34 -19.13
N PHE A 219 -1.21 -12.18 -17.99
CA PHE A 219 -0.32 -13.24 -17.48
C PHE A 219 -1.07 -14.35 -16.75
N GLY A 220 -2.28 -14.09 -16.25
CA GLY A 220 -3.17 -15.12 -15.71
C GLY A 220 -3.73 -16.05 -16.78
N GLY A 221 -3.98 -15.53 -18.00
CA GLY A 221 -4.49 -16.30 -19.15
C GLY A 221 -3.48 -16.45 -20.29
N ILE A 222 -2.18 -16.54 -19.99
CA ILE A 222 -1.11 -16.53 -21.02
C ILE A 222 -1.18 -17.74 -21.95
N ALA A 223 -1.58 -18.90 -21.44
CA ALA A 223 -1.70 -20.12 -22.25
C ALA A 223 -2.78 -19.95 -23.35
N GLU A 224 -3.95 -19.47 -22.97
CA GLU A 224 -5.07 -19.22 -23.91
C GLU A 224 -4.70 -18.14 -24.91
N ILE A 225 -4.05 -17.08 -24.47
CA ILE A 225 -3.56 -16.01 -25.36
C ILE A 225 -2.62 -16.57 -26.41
N LYS A 226 -1.70 -17.46 -26.01
CA LYS A 226 -0.76 -18.14 -26.91
C LYS A 226 -1.45 -19.09 -27.88
N ILE A 227 -2.34 -19.95 -27.37
CA ILE A 227 -3.10 -20.92 -28.18
C ILE A 227 -3.95 -20.21 -29.23
N PHE A 228 -4.67 -19.14 -28.83
CA PHE A 228 -5.53 -18.39 -29.73
C PHE A 228 -4.80 -17.31 -30.53
N LYS A 229 -3.47 -17.16 -30.35
CA LYS A 229 -2.62 -16.16 -31.05
C LYS A 229 -3.15 -14.73 -30.93
N GLN A 230 -3.62 -14.38 -29.71
CA GLN A 230 -4.24 -13.07 -29.44
C GLN A 230 -3.27 -12.07 -28.77
N GLU A 231 -1.95 -12.29 -28.82
CA GLU A 231 -0.96 -11.40 -28.20
C GLU A 231 -1.10 -9.96 -28.67
N ASN A 232 -1.40 -9.75 -29.95
CA ASN A 232 -1.56 -8.42 -30.51
C ASN A 232 -2.76 -7.65 -29.93
N LEU A 233 -3.85 -8.35 -29.61
CA LEU A 233 -5.03 -7.75 -28.98
C LEU A 233 -4.70 -7.23 -27.58
N PHE A 234 -4.10 -8.09 -26.76
CA PHE A 234 -3.70 -7.74 -25.40
C PHE A 234 -2.61 -6.68 -25.37
N PHE A 235 -1.62 -6.77 -26.27
CA PHE A 235 -0.60 -5.74 -26.44
C PHE A 235 -1.20 -4.38 -26.81
N ARG A 236 -2.11 -4.31 -27.77
CA ARG A 236 -2.77 -3.05 -28.17
C ARG A 236 -3.56 -2.42 -27.03
N LYS A 237 -4.29 -3.24 -26.24
CA LYS A 237 -5.04 -2.78 -25.07
C LYS A 237 -4.10 -2.15 -24.05
N PHE A 238 -3.07 -2.88 -23.64
CA PHE A 238 -2.04 -2.42 -22.69
C PHE A 238 -1.32 -1.16 -23.20
N ASN A 239 -0.87 -1.18 -24.45
CA ASN A 239 -0.16 -0.07 -25.08
C ASN A 239 -0.99 1.23 -25.06
N LYS A 240 -2.29 1.16 -25.39
CA LYS A 240 -3.20 2.32 -25.33
C LYS A 240 -3.27 2.92 -23.91
N GLU A 241 -3.34 2.08 -22.90
CA GLU A 241 -3.44 2.50 -21.50
C GLU A 241 -2.14 3.15 -21.01
N VAL A 242 -0.99 2.54 -21.31
CA VAL A 242 0.34 3.05 -20.95
C VAL A 242 0.63 4.38 -21.65
N TRP A 243 0.37 4.51 -22.94
CA TRP A 243 0.56 5.77 -23.66
C TRP A 243 -0.40 6.87 -23.19
N SER A 244 -1.62 6.50 -22.80
CA SER A 244 -2.55 7.45 -22.19
C SER A 244 -2.02 7.96 -20.84
N LYS A 245 -1.44 7.10 -20.02
CA LYS A 245 -0.77 7.47 -18.76
C LYS A 245 0.45 8.33 -19.02
N ALA A 246 1.28 7.97 -20.00
CA ALA A 246 2.46 8.74 -20.39
C ALA A 246 2.10 10.18 -20.83
N LYS A 247 1.02 10.36 -21.62
CA LYS A 247 0.53 11.70 -22.00
C LYS A 247 0.11 12.55 -20.78
N ILE A 248 -0.52 11.93 -19.78
CA ILE A 248 -0.88 12.63 -18.53
C ILE A 248 0.38 12.99 -17.75
N GLY A 249 1.32 12.05 -17.63
CA GLY A 249 2.63 12.29 -17.00
C GLY A 249 3.35 13.46 -17.65
N SER A 250 3.50 13.47 -18.97
CA SER A 250 4.14 14.57 -19.72
C SER A 250 3.47 15.91 -19.46
N LYS A 251 2.13 15.99 -19.46
CA LYS A 251 1.41 17.23 -19.14
C LYS A 251 1.69 17.71 -17.72
N TYR A 252 1.71 16.77 -16.77
CA TYR A 252 2.02 17.07 -15.37
C TYR A 252 3.47 17.57 -15.24
N ASP A 253 4.44 16.88 -15.83
CA ASP A 253 5.87 17.21 -15.77
C ASP A 253 6.16 18.60 -16.39
N ILE A 254 5.57 18.89 -17.54
CA ILE A 254 5.69 20.22 -18.19
C ILE A 254 5.18 21.32 -17.24
N ILE A 255 3.96 21.15 -16.69
CA ILE A 255 3.37 22.18 -15.81
C ILE A 255 4.14 22.32 -14.51
N THR A 256 4.77 21.27 -14.02
CA THR A 256 5.60 21.35 -12.81
C THR A 256 6.91 22.12 -13.03
N GLN A 257 7.42 22.20 -14.26
CA GLN A 257 8.63 22.96 -14.60
C GLN A 257 8.35 24.43 -14.99
N LEU A 258 7.14 24.73 -15.47
CA LEU A 258 6.78 26.10 -15.90
C LEU A 258 7.00 27.18 -14.84
N PRO A 259 6.71 26.98 -13.52
CA PRO A 259 6.93 28.01 -12.51
C PRO A 259 8.35 28.51 -12.45
N ARG A 260 9.33 27.62 -12.64
CA ARG A 260 10.75 27.99 -12.62
C ARG A 260 11.07 29.02 -13.69
N TYR A 261 10.73 28.75 -14.95
CA TYR A 261 10.99 29.65 -16.07
C TYR A 261 10.23 30.97 -15.93
N TYR A 262 8.99 30.91 -15.47
CA TYR A 262 8.15 32.06 -15.22
C TYR A 262 8.74 32.96 -14.11
N LEU A 263 9.18 32.39 -12.99
CA LEU A 263 9.78 33.13 -11.89
C LEU A 263 11.14 33.76 -12.28
N GLU A 264 11.98 33.04 -13.01
CA GLU A 264 13.25 33.57 -13.54
C GLU A 264 13.00 34.81 -14.43
N TYR A 265 12.07 34.69 -15.39
CA TYR A 265 11.70 35.80 -16.28
C TYR A 265 11.16 37.03 -15.53
N ILE A 266 10.24 36.81 -14.63
CA ILE A 266 9.63 37.85 -13.79
C ILE A 266 10.67 38.54 -12.90
N THR A 267 11.63 37.82 -12.35
CA THR A 267 12.68 38.40 -11.51
C THR A 267 13.57 39.36 -12.30
N ILE A 268 13.94 39.00 -13.51
CA ILE A 268 14.71 39.88 -14.39
C ILE A 268 13.94 41.18 -14.64
N ILE A 269 12.65 41.07 -14.98
CA ILE A 269 11.79 42.28 -15.18
C ILE A 269 11.72 43.13 -13.91
N SER A 270 11.62 42.48 -12.74
CA SER A 270 11.55 43.20 -11.46
C SER A 270 12.83 43.97 -11.14
N VAL A 271 14.00 43.36 -11.37
CA VAL A 271 15.30 44.00 -11.15
C VAL A 271 15.47 45.20 -12.08
N LEU A 272 15.15 45.02 -13.37
CA LEU A 272 15.20 46.11 -14.34
C LEU A 272 14.18 47.22 -14.01
N GLY A 273 12.97 46.86 -13.63
CA GLY A 273 11.94 47.82 -13.21
C GLY A 273 12.33 48.59 -11.95
N LEU A 274 12.93 47.91 -10.96
CA LEU A 274 13.44 48.55 -9.75
C LEU A 274 14.58 49.56 -10.08
N LEU A 275 15.48 49.19 -10.99
CA LEU A 275 16.56 50.07 -11.44
C LEU A 275 16.00 51.35 -12.07
N VAL A 276 15.03 51.24 -12.99
CA VAL A 276 14.35 52.39 -13.63
C VAL A 276 13.61 53.23 -12.59
N PHE A 277 12.91 52.58 -11.64
CA PHE A 277 12.15 53.26 -10.58
C PHE A 277 13.07 54.06 -9.63
N LEU A 278 14.16 53.46 -9.16
CA LEU A 278 15.13 54.13 -8.29
C LEU A 278 15.83 55.31 -9.00
N ASN A 279 16.12 55.15 -10.29
CA ASN A 279 16.69 56.24 -11.10
C ASN A 279 15.69 57.39 -11.28
N PHE A 280 14.41 57.11 -11.47
CA PHE A 280 13.34 58.09 -11.55
C PHE A 280 13.18 58.91 -10.24
N LEU A 281 13.40 58.27 -9.08
CA LEU A 281 13.36 58.89 -7.76
C LEU A 281 14.64 59.69 -7.45
N ASN A 282 15.62 59.79 -8.37
CA ASN A 282 16.91 60.44 -8.18
C ASN A 282 17.69 59.98 -6.94
N VAL A 283 17.60 58.68 -6.62
CA VAL A 283 18.34 58.05 -5.51
C VAL A 283 19.85 58.04 -5.83
N ASN A 284 20.70 58.20 -4.81
CA ASN A 284 22.16 58.20 -4.98
C ASN A 284 22.63 56.84 -5.55
N ARG A 285 23.66 56.88 -6.43
CA ARG A 285 24.19 55.69 -7.12
C ARG A 285 24.62 54.59 -6.15
N ASP A 286 25.24 54.93 -5.03
CA ASP A 286 25.70 53.95 -4.02
C ASP A 286 24.51 53.25 -3.32
N GLU A 287 23.42 53.95 -3.10
CA GLU A 287 22.19 53.40 -2.56
C GLU A 287 21.46 52.51 -3.59
N ILE A 288 21.50 52.90 -4.88
CA ILE A 288 20.97 52.06 -5.96
C ILE A 288 21.74 50.72 -6.02
N ILE A 289 23.08 50.74 -5.99
CA ILE A 289 23.91 49.53 -6.06
C ILE A 289 23.67 48.65 -4.84
N THR A 290 23.62 49.21 -3.63
CA THR A 290 23.33 48.47 -2.41
C THR A 290 21.94 47.85 -2.42
N THR A 291 20.92 48.57 -2.83
CA THR A 291 19.54 48.10 -2.92
C THR A 291 19.39 46.98 -3.94
N LEU A 292 19.95 47.13 -5.14
CA LEU A 292 19.97 46.11 -6.17
C LEU A 292 20.74 44.87 -5.73
N GLY A 293 21.87 45.05 -5.02
CA GLY A 293 22.65 43.91 -4.48
C GLY A 293 21.87 43.10 -3.45
N ILE A 294 21.20 43.78 -2.52
CA ILE A 294 20.33 43.11 -1.52
C ILE A 294 19.16 42.38 -2.20
N PHE A 295 18.50 43.06 -3.15
CA PHE A 295 17.39 42.50 -3.90
C PHE A 295 17.82 41.26 -4.71
N ALA A 296 18.95 41.33 -5.40
CA ALA A 296 19.51 40.20 -6.14
C ALA A 296 19.84 39.01 -5.21
N ALA A 297 20.50 39.28 -4.09
CA ALA A 297 20.81 38.23 -3.09
C ALA A 297 19.57 37.58 -2.49
N ALA A 298 18.55 38.37 -2.16
CA ALA A 298 17.27 37.88 -1.66
C ALA A 298 16.53 37.05 -2.73
N SER A 299 16.47 37.57 -3.98
CA SER A 299 15.82 36.88 -5.10
C SER A 299 16.47 35.51 -5.38
N PHE A 300 17.80 35.41 -5.28
CA PHE A 300 18.54 34.16 -5.45
C PHE A 300 18.09 33.07 -4.46
N LYS A 301 17.54 33.43 -3.30
CA LYS A 301 17.00 32.53 -2.30
C LYS A 301 15.46 32.36 -2.39
N ILE A 302 14.74 33.45 -2.66
CA ILE A 302 13.27 33.46 -2.72
C ILE A 302 12.76 32.63 -3.89
N ILE A 303 13.36 32.74 -5.08
CA ILE A 303 12.93 32.05 -6.28
C ILE A 303 12.91 30.52 -6.10
N PRO A 304 14.00 29.86 -5.64
CA PRO A 304 13.97 28.43 -5.38
C PRO A 304 12.92 28.03 -4.34
N SER A 305 12.74 28.80 -3.27
CA SER A 305 11.73 28.53 -2.24
C SER A 305 10.31 28.58 -2.79
N ILE A 306 9.95 29.62 -3.54
CA ILE A 306 8.62 29.72 -4.17
C ILE A 306 8.41 28.61 -5.19
N ASN A 307 9.43 28.32 -6.01
CA ASN A 307 9.34 27.20 -6.98
C ASN A 307 9.06 25.86 -6.28
N LYS A 308 9.75 25.56 -5.18
CA LYS A 308 9.51 24.36 -4.39
C LYS A 308 8.12 24.35 -3.75
N ILE A 309 7.60 25.49 -3.28
CA ILE A 309 6.23 25.61 -2.74
C ILE A 309 5.20 25.29 -3.84
N ILE A 310 5.36 25.89 -5.04
CA ILE A 310 4.46 25.66 -6.18
C ILE A 310 4.51 24.17 -6.58
N PHE A 311 5.70 23.63 -6.81
CA PHE A 311 5.92 22.23 -7.17
C PHE A 311 5.29 21.28 -6.15
N SER A 312 5.52 21.51 -4.87
CA SER A 312 4.99 20.69 -3.79
C SER A 312 3.46 20.78 -3.67
N SER A 313 2.90 21.98 -3.90
CA SER A 313 1.44 22.18 -3.97
C SER A 313 0.83 21.38 -5.13
N GLN A 314 1.47 21.35 -6.29
CA GLN A 314 1.05 20.55 -7.45
C GLN A 314 1.17 19.05 -7.15
N LYS A 315 2.28 18.63 -6.54
CA LYS A 315 2.52 17.23 -6.10
C LYS A 315 1.45 16.76 -5.13
N ILE A 316 1.04 17.58 -4.17
CA ILE A 316 -0.06 17.27 -3.24
C ILE A 316 -1.37 17.09 -3.99
N LYS A 317 -1.72 18.02 -4.90
CA LYS A 317 -2.97 17.96 -5.67
C LYS A 317 -3.04 16.74 -6.59
N PHE A 318 -1.93 16.42 -7.26
CA PHE A 318 -1.83 15.27 -8.17
C PHE A 318 -2.00 13.94 -7.43
N ASN A 319 -1.46 13.84 -6.20
CA ASN A 319 -1.50 12.63 -5.39
C ASN A 319 -2.67 12.61 -4.37
N TYR A 320 -3.50 13.65 -4.32
CA TYR A 320 -4.64 13.73 -3.39
C TYR A 320 -5.64 12.56 -3.51
N PRO A 321 -5.96 12.04 -4.72
CA PRO A 321 -6.85 10.88 -4.84
C PRO A 321 -6.36 9.68 -4.05
N SER A 322 -5.05 9.43 -4.01
CA SER A 322 -4.44 8.31 -3.25
C SER A 322 -4.70 8.44 -1.74
N LEU A 323 -4.61 9.65 -1.18
CA LEU A 323 -4.97 9.90 0.23
C LEU A 323 -6.44 9.53 0.51
N SER A 324 -7.33 9.86 -0.42
CA SER A 324 -8.76 9.59 -0.24
C SER A 324 -9.05 8.09 -0.27
N ILE A 325 -8.43 7.33 -1.18
CA ILE A 325 -8.58 5.87 -1.23
C ILE A 325 -8.03 5.23 0.04
N ILE A 326 -6.76 5.50 0.38
CA ILE A 326 -6.12 4.86 1.53
C ILE A 326 -6.86 5.18 2.84
N TYR A 327 -7.32 6.43 2.99
CA TYR A 327 -8.15 6.82 4.12
C TYR A 327 -9.46 6.03 4.18
N ASN A 328 -10.20 5.94 3.06
CA ASN A 328 -11.46 5.22 3.01
C ASN A 328 -11.25 3.71 3.27
N GLU A 329 -10.22 3.12 2.67
CA GLU A 329 -9.88 1.71 2.89
C GLU A 329 -9.57 1.44 4.37
N LEU A 330 -8.79 2.28 5.04
CA LEU A 330 -8.47 2.09 6.46
C LEU A 330 -9.62 2.45 7.41
N ASN A 331 -10.49 3.39 7.03
CA ASN A 331 -11.61 3.84 7.86
C ASN A 331 -12.85 2.95 7.75
N ASN A 332 -13.04 2.24 6.62
CA ASN A 332 -14.17 1.33 6.45
C ASN A 332 -14.00 0.10 7.35
N SER A 333 -14.80 0.01 8.41
CA SER A 333 -14.83 -1.14 9.33
C SER A 333 -15.79 -2.26 8.91
N LEU A 334 -16.57 -2.07 7.83
CA LEU A 334 -17.68 -2.94 7.45
C LEU A 334 -17.34 -4.44 7.26
N TYR A 335 -16.07 -4.77 7.06
CA TYR A 335 -15.62 -6.14 6.77
C TYR A 335 -14.48 -6.63 7.68
N TYR A 336 -14.00 -5.80 8.61
CA TYR A 336 -12.86 -6.12 9.46
C TYR A 336 -13.33 -6.50 10.86
N ASN A 337 -13.03 -7.71 11.28
CA ASN A 337 -13.36 -8.21 12.62
C ASN A 337 -12.04 -8.46 13.38
N GLU A 338 -11.65 -7.52 14.24
CA GLU A 338 -10.42 -7.66 15.06
C GLU A 338 -10.48 -8.82 16.05
N GLU A 339 -11.70 -9.24 16.44
CA GLU A 339 -11.91 -10.32 17.40
C GLU A 339 -11.45 -11.72 16.91
N ARG A 340 -11.13 -11.85 15.60
CA ARG A 340 -10.61 -13.11 15.04
C ARG A 340 -9.13 -13.37 15.31
N LEU A 341 -8.38 -12.35 15.78
CA LEU A 341 -6.91 -12.44 15.86
C LEU A 341 -6.37 -13.20 17.08
N ASP A 342 -7.16 -13.38 18.14
CA ASP A 342 -6.67 -13.85 19.44
C ASP A 342 -7.45 -15.05 20.04
N LYS A 343 -8.15 -15.86 19.22
CA LYS A 343 -8.82 -17.04 19.77
C LYS A 343 -7.84 -18.18 19.92
N GLU A 344 -7.53 -18.50 21.16
CA GLU A 344 -6.88 -19.74 21.57
C GLU A 344 -7.53 -20.95 20.89
N ASN A 345 -6.72 -21.91 20.46
CA ASN A 345 -7.17 -23.22 19.93
C ASN A 345 -8.03 -23.91 20.99
N ILE A 346 -9.33 -23.66 20.96
CA ILE A 346 -10.30 -24.36 21.83
C ILE A 346 -10.38 -25.79 21.29
N LYS A 347 -9.81 -26.73 22.00
CA LYS A 347 -10.00 -28.18 21.69
C LYS A 347 -11.46 -28.51 21.91
N ILE A 348 -12.24 -28.51 20.83
CA ILE A 348 -13.63 -29.00 20.83
C ILE A 348 -13.62 -30.44 20.31
N ASP A 349 -14.19 -31.34 21.06
CA ASP A 349 -14.51 -32.68 20.56
C ASP A 349 -15.80 -32.60 19.73
N LEU A 350 -15.65 -32.75 18.42
CA LEU A 350 -16.75 -32.59 17.47
C LEU A 350 -17.69 -33.79 17.54
N LYS A 351 -18.96 -33.57 17.88
CA LYS A 351 -20.02 -34.59 17.86
C LYS A 351 -20.92 -34.45 16.65
N ASP A 352 -21.41 -33.25 16.38
CA ASP A 352 -22.27 -32.99 15.22
C ASP A 352 -22.18 -31.53 14.75
N ILE A 353 -22.59 -31.33 13.48
CA ILE A 353 -22.84 -30.04 12.88
C ILE A 353 -24.27 -30.01 12.36
N SER A 354 -25.06 -29.03 12.72
CA SER A 354 -26.43 -28.91 12.27
C SER A 354 -26.74 -27.55 11.62
N PHE A 355 -27.33 -27.62 10.45
CA PHE A 355 -27.93 -26.45 9.76
C PHE A 355 -29.39 -26.40 10.19
N LYS A 356 -29.85 -25.23 10.64
CA LYS A 356 -31.24 -25.00 11.03
C LYS A 356 -31.84 -23.86 10.22
N ASN A 357 -32.70 -24.19 9.28
CA ASN A 357 -33.42 -23.25 8.39
C ASN A 357 -32.51 -22.23 7.71
N VAL A 358 -31.33 -22.67 7.24
CA VAL A 358 -30.31 -21.82 6.65
C VAL A 358 -30.72 -21.38 5.26
N SER A 359 -30.76 -20.08 5.02
CA SER A 359 -30.91 -19.49 3.68
C SER A 359 -29.75 -18.58 3.36
N PHE A 360 -29.37 -18.54 2.09
CA PHE A 360 -28.26 -17.73 1.62
C PHE A 360 -28.47 -17.22 0.19
N ASN A 361 -28.07 -15.97 -0.02
CA ASN A 361 -27.89 -15.34 -1.33
C ASN A 361 -26.64 -14.48 -1.35
N TYR A 362 -25.96 -14.42 -2.48
CA TYR A 362 -24.95 -13.36 -2.67
C TYR A 362 -25.66 -12.00 -2.81
N PRO A 363 -25.00 -10.90 -2.40
CA PRO A 363 -25.56 -9.56 -2.59
C PRO A 363 -25.94 -9.34 -4.06
N ASP A 364 -27.13 -8.77 -4.25
CA ASP A 364 -27.71 -8.48 -5.57
C ASP A 364 -27.98 -9.71 -6.45
N CYS A 365 -27.98 -10.92 -5.87
CA CYS A 365 -28.30 -12.17 -6.57
C CYS A 365 -29.54 -12.84 -5.95
N GLU A 366 -30.16 -13.74 -6.73
CA GLU A 366 -31.24 -14.59 -6.23
C GLU A 366 -30.77 -15.53 -5.11
N THR A 367 -31.72 -15.99 -4.30
CA THR A 367 -31.47 -16.98 -3.25
C THR A 367 -30.93 -18.27 -3.87
N ILE A 368 -29.79 -18.73 -3.34
CA ILE A 368 -29.11 -19.95 -3.78
C ILE A 368 -29.50 -21.14 -2.93
N LEU A 369 -29.57 -20.95 -1.62
CA LEU A 369 -30.02 -21.97 -0.66
C LEU A 369 -31.20 -21.38 0.12
N ASN A 370 -32.28 -22.14 0.25
CA ASN A 370 -33.50 -21.71 0.89
C ASN A 370 -33.97 -22.72 1.94
N ASN A 371 -34.03 -22.29 3.19
CA ASN A 371 -34.54 -23.07 4.33
C ASN A 371 -33.90 -24.46 4.49
N VAL A 372 -32.57 -24.50 4.33
CA VAL A 372 -31.81 -25.78 4.42
C VAL A 372 -31.66 -26.21 5.86
N SER A 373 -32.06 -27.48 6.14
CA SER A 373 -31.90 -28.10 7.45
C SER A 373 -31.27 -29.48 7.27
N LEU A 374 -30.13 -29.71 7.91
CA LEU A 374 -29.44 -30.98 7.85
C LEU A 374 -28.55 -31.17 9.07
N LYS A 375 -28.32 -32.42 9.48
CA LYS A 375 -27.42 -32.78 10.57
C LYS A 375 -26.31 -33.70 10.09
N ILE A 376 -25.05 -33.33 10.35
CA ILE A 376 -23.84 -34.09 10.03
C ILE A 376 -23.27 -34.62 11.35
N ASN A 377 -23.24 -35.94 11.52
CA ASN A 377 -22.65 -36.58 12.70
C ASN A 377 -21.15 -36.84 12.49
N SER A 378 -20.36 -36.75 13.55
CA SER A 378 -18.91 -36.99 13.52
C SER A 378 -18.58 -38.44 13.10
N GLY A 379 -17.40 -38.66 12.51
CA GLY A 379 -16.87 -39.96 12.11
C GLY A 379 -17.50 -40.58 10.86
N LYS A 380 -18.41 -39.87 10.17
CA LYS A 380 -19.08 -40.37 8.95
C LYS A 380 -18.47 -39.79 7.67
N ILE A 381 -18.66 -40.52 6.58
CA ILE A 381 -18.41 -40.06 5.21
C ILE A 381 -19.74 -39.59 4.62
N ILE A 382 -19.84 -38.32 4.32
CA ILE A 382 -21.04 -37.66 3.81
C ILE A 382 -20.81 -37.22 2.36
N GLY A 383 -21.67 -37.69 1.46
CA GLY A 383 -21.67 -37.29 0.06
C GLY A 383 -22.62 -36.09 -0.16
N ILE A 384 -22.17 -35.08 -0.87
CA ILE A 384 -23.00 -33.96 -1.35
C ILE A 384 -23.03 -34.03 -2.89
N VAL A 385 -24.20 -34.23 -3.44
CA VAL A 385 -24.42 -34.30 -4.89
C VAL A 385 -25.36 -33.22 -5.35
N GLY A 386 -25.43 -32.96 -6.64
CA GLY A 386 -26.32 -31.95 -7.25
C GLY A 386 -25.73 -31.43 -8.56
N LYS A 387 -26.56 -30.91 -9.46
CA LYS A 387 -26.11 -30.39 -10.76
C LYS A 387 -25.15 -29.22 -10.59
N SER A 388 -24.36 -28.92 -11.63
CA SER A 388 -23.52 -27.75 -11.64
C SER A 388 -24.37 -26.48 -11.49
N GLY A 389 -23.94 -25.52 -10.65
CA GLY A 389 -24.66 -24.27 -10.39
C GLY A 389 -25.75 -24.35 -9.30
N GLU A 390 -26.09 -25.50 -8.74
CA GLU A 390 -27.14 -25.63 -7.70
C GLU A 390 -26.74 -25.21 -6.28
N GLY A 391 -25.51 -24.70 -6.09
CA GLY A 391 -25.10 -24.14 -4.81
C GLY A 391 -24.21 -25.03 -3.93
N LYS A 392 -23.62 -26.10 -4.48
CA LYS A 392 -22.68 -26.99 -3.73
C LYS A 392 -21.51 -26.24 -3.12
N SER A 393 -20.82 -25.42 -3.90
CA SER A 393 -19.69 -24.61 -3.40
C SER A 393 -20.14 -23.55 -2.38
N THR A 394 -21.37 -23.03 -2.53
CA THR A 394 -21.96 -22.11 -1.53
C THR A 394 -22.23 -22.83 -0.21
N PHE A 395 -22.77 -24.05 -0.28
CA PHE A 395 -22.96 -24.90 0.91
C PHE A 395 -21.64 -25.18 1.63
N VAL A 396 -20.58 -25.52 0.88
CA VAL A 396 -19.23 -25.73 1.43
C VAL A 396 -18.69 -24.47 2.11
N ASN A 397 -18.81 -23.32 1.45
CA ASN A 397 -18.34 -22.06 2.01
C ASN A 397 -19.09 -21.64 3.28
N LEU A 398 -20.40 -21.95 3.36
CA LEU A 398 -21.20 -21.79 4.58
C LEU A 398 -20.76 -22.75 5.67
N LEU A 399 -20.58 -24.03 5.34
CA LEU A 399 -20.11 -25.06 6.25
C LEU A 399 -18.71 -24.72 6.79
N ALA A 400 -17.80 -24.32 5.92
CA ALA A 400 -16.46 -23.87 6.29
C ALA A 400 -16.49 -22.57 7.15
N GLY A 401 -17.56 -21.80 7.10
CA GLY A 401 -17.65 -20.50 7.79
C GLY A 401 -16.98 -19.35 7.04
N LEU A 402 -16.66 -19.57 5.77
CA LEU A 402 -16.20 -18.49 4.86
C LEU A 402 -17.34 -17.52 4.53
N LEU A 403 -18.59 -18.04 4.49
CA LEU A 403 -19.81 -17.28 4.30
C LEU A 403 -20.68 -17.38 5.56
N SER A 404 -21.44 -16.34 5.85
CA SER A 404 -22.45 -16.33 6.91
C SER A 404 -23.85 -16.44 6.32
N PRO A 405 -24.76 -17.24 6.90
CA PRO A 405 -26.13 -17.34 6.42
C PRO A 405 -26.86 -16.00 6.53
N VAL A 406 -27.81 -15.73 5.62
CA VAL A 406 -28.69 -14.58 5.67
C VAL A 406 -29.81 -14.79 6.70
N SER A 407 -30.30 -16.02 6.80
CA SER A 407 -31.26 -16.44 7.83
C SER A 407 -30.96 -17.86 8.27
N GLY A 408 -31.46 -18.26 9.45
CA GLY A 408 -31.12 -19.51 10.10
C GLY A 408 -29.75 -19.48 10.77
N ASN A 409 -29.32 -20.62 11.31
CA ASN A 409 -28.03 -20.73 11.97
C ASN A 409 -27.35 -22.08 11.71
N ILE A 410 -26.02 -22.10 11.85
CA ILE A 410 -25.20 -23.31 11.82
C ILE A 410 -24.70 -23.55 13.24
N GLN A 411 -24.96 -24.74 13.78
CA GLN A 411 -24.63 -25.13 15.15
C GLN A 411 -23.60 -26.25 15.16
N ILE A 412 -22.68 -26.20 16.13
CA ILE A 412 -21.71 -27.25 16.41
C ILE A 412 -21.99 -27.79 17.80
N ASN A 413 -22.17 -29.10 17.93
CA ASN A 413 -22.51 -29.78 19.20
C ASN A 413 -23.76 -29.18 19.87
N ASN A 414 -24.80 -28.87 19.10
CA ASN A 414 -26.04 -28.21 19.54
C ASN A 414 -25.90 -26.83 20.19
N ASN A 415 -24.70 -26.27 20.22
CA ASN A 415 -24.48 -24.89 20.70
C ASN A 415 -24.53 -23.95 19.52
N GLU A 416 -25.22 -22.81 19.68
CA GLU A 416 -25.05 -21.70 18.76
C GLU A 416 -23.64 -21.16 18.92
N VAL A 417 -22.74 -21.64 18.06
CA VAL A 417 -21.35 -21.20 18.10
C VAL A 417 -21.25 -19.91 17.30
N LYS A 418 -20.93 -18.81 17.97
CA LYS A 418 -20.54 -17.57 17.30
C LYS A 418 -19.24 -17.70 16.50
N SER A 419 -18.50 -18.82 16.69
CA SER A 419 -17.24 -19.14 16.00
C SER A 419 -17.48 -20.19 14.93
N ASN A 420 -16.95 -19.94 13.73
CA ASN A 420 -17.03 -20.85 12.58
C ASN A 420 -16.01 -22.01 12.72
N LEU A 421 -16.18 -23.09 11.93
CA LEU A 421 -15.25 -24.23 11.91
C LEU A 421 -13.78 -23.82 11.65
N ILE A 422 -13.57 -22.77 10.84
CA ILE A 422 -12.23 -22.22 10.60
C ILE A 422 -11.63 -21.63 11.88
N ASP A 423 -12.41 -20.88 12.65
CA ASP A 423 -11.95 -20.22 13.89
C ASP A 423 -11.58 -21.27 14.96
N LEU A 424 -12.11 -22.50 14.85
CA LEU A 424 -11.80 -23.61 15.74
C LEU A 424 -10.56 -24.40 15.32
N GLY A 425 -10.01 -24.16 14.13
CA GLY A 425 -8.84 -24.89 13.62
C GLY A 425 -9.05 -26.38 13.34
N ILE A 426 -10.32 -26.84 13.26
CA ILE A 426 -10.67 -28.26 13.09
C ILE A 426 -11.01 -28.65 11.66
N LEU A 427 -10.93 -27.69 10.71
CA LEU A 427 -11.30 -27.87 9.31
C LEU A 427 -10.09 -28.12 8.42
N GLY A 428 -10.10 -29.19 7.64
CA GLY A 428 -9.26 -29.40 6.47
C GLY A 428 -10.07 -29.17 5.19
N PHE A 429 -9.46 -28.56 4.18
CA PHE A 429 -10.11 -28.32 2.90
C PHE A 429 -9.22 -28.75 1.74
N VAL A 430 -9.76 -29.55 0.86
CA VAL A 430 -9.13 -30.04 -0.37
C VAL A 430 -9.96 -29.56 -1.54
N PRO A 431 -9.58 -28.43 -2.17
CA PRO A 431 -10.35 -27.85 -3.29
C PRO A 431 -10.18 -28.64 -4.57
N GLN A 432 -11.08 -28.43 -5.51
CA GLN A 432 -11.03 -29.04 -6.85
C GLN A 432 -9.70 -28.70 -7.57
N THR A 433 -9.23 -27.47 -7.45
CA THR A 433 -7.94 -27.01 -7.99
C THR A 433 -7.07 -26.52 -6.83
N PRO A 434 -6.15 -27.37 -6.31
CA PRO A 434 -5.29 -26.97 -5.19
C PRO A 434 -4.36 -25.81 -5.53
N PHE A 435 -4.34 -24.79 -4.67
CA PHE A 435 -3.34 -23.74 -4.73
C PHE A 435 -2.07 -24.20 -4.02
N LEU A 436 -0.95 -24.13 -4.74
CA LEU A 436 0.37 -24.40 -4.19
C LEU A 436 1.25 -23.14 -4.23
N LEU A 437 2.02 -22.98 -3.16
CA LEU A 437 3.05 -21.95 -3.07
C LEU A 437 4.24 -22.33 -3.98
N ASP A 438 4.89 -21.36 -4.56
CA ASP A 438 6.17 -21.57 -5.24
C ASP A 438 7.28 -21.79 -4.19
N SER A 439 7.26 -22.96 -3.59
CA SER A 439 8.16 -23.41 -2.51
C SER A 439 8.29 -24.92 -2.54
N SER A 440 8.96 -25.49 -1.55
CA SER A 440 9.12 -26.95 -1.44
C SER A 440 7.80 -27.68 -1.21
N ILE A 441 7.75 -28.97 -1.52
CA ILE A 441 6.61 -29.86 -1.19
C ILE A 441 6.37 -29.83 0.34
N ARG A 442 7.44 -29.86 1.13
CA ARG A 442 7.38 -29.76 2.59
C ARG A 442 6.66 -28.51 3.05
N ASP A 443 7.05 -27.34 2.54
CA ASP A 443 6.44 -26.06 2.90
C ASP A 443 4.96 -26.03 2.50
N ASN A 444 4.62 -26.63 1.36
CA ASN A 444 3.26 -26.74 0.90
C ASN A 444 2.38 -27.63 1.79
N ILE A 445 2.94 -28.68 2.36
CA ILE A 445 2.22 -29.59 3.29
C ILE A 445 2.09 -28.94 4.66
N CYS A 446 3.19 -28.42 5.22
CA CYS A 446 3.18 -27.75 6.53
C CYS A 446 2.33 -26.49 6.53
N PHE A 447 2.31 -25.74 5.43
CA PHE A 447 1.53 -24.52 5.17
C PHE A 447 1.55 -23.53 6.35
N GLY A 448 2.75 -23.23 6.86
CA GLY A 448 2.98 -22.30 7.97
C GLY A 448 2.96 -22.94 9.37
N ASN A 449 2.61 -24.22 9.51
CA ASN A 449 2.78 -24.94 10.77
C ASN A 449 4.24 -25.35 10.97
N THR A 450 4.63 -25.56 12.23
CA THR A 450 5.95 -26.11 12.57
C THR A 450 6.13 -27.52 12.00
N TYR A 451 7.31 -27.79 11.47
CA TYR A 451 7.64 -29.12 10.97
C TYR A 451 7.86 -30.10 12.14
N GLU A 452 7.14 -31.22 12.12
CA GLU A 452 7.24 -32.36 13.05
C GLU A 452 7.45 -33.62 12.23
N GLU A 453 8.62 -34.23 12.32
CA GLU A 453 9.05 -35.35 11.46
C GLU A 453 8.07 -36.55 11.53
N VAL A 454 7.73 -37.05 12.72
CA VAL A 454 6.84 -38.20 12.90
C VAL A 454 5.45 -37.95 12.31
N LYS A 455 4.91 -36.77 12.55
CA LYS A 455 3.61 -36.33 12.00
C LYS A 455 3.66 -36.22 10.49
N TYR A 456 4.74 -35.64 9.96
CA TYR A 456 4.95 -35.44 8.55
C TYR A 456 5.01 -36.79 7.80
N GLU A 457 5.82 -37.75 8.25
CA GLU A 457 5.93 -39.08 7.66
C GLU A 457 4.60 -39.84 7.70
N ASN A 458 3.85 -39.77 8.80
CA ASN A 458 2.52 -40.36 8.88
C ASN A 458 1.56 -39.79 7.83
N VAL A 459 1.60 -38.46 7.63
CA VAL A 459 0.74 -37.78 6.64
C VAL A 459 1.16 -38.13 5.21
N ILE A 460 2.44 -38.22 4.92
CA ILE A 460 2.97 -38.66 3.62
C ILE A 460 2.45 -40.06 3.27
N ASN A 461 2.50 -40.98 4.23
CA ASN A 461 2.00 -42.33 4.04
C ASN A 461 0.47 -42.36 3.84
N GLN A 462 -0.28 -41.59 4.64
CA GLN A 462 -1.75 -41.53 4.54
C GLN A 462 -2.21 -40.90 3.21
N SER A 463 -1.46 -39.94 2.67
CA SER A 463 -1.77 -39.26 1.39
C SER A 463 -1.17 -39.98 0.17
N GLN A 464 -0.49 -41.14 0.37
CA GLN A 464 0.19 -41.91 -0.67
C GLN A 464 1.20 -41.08 -1.50
N LEU A 465 1.97 -40.22 -0.83
CA LEU A 465 3.01 -39.41 -1.46
C LEU A 465 4.38 -40.08 -1.43
N SER A 466 4.60 -41.17 -0.64
CA SER A 466 5.91 -41.76 -0.40
C SER A 466 6.63 -42.12 -1.70
N SER A 467 5.99 -42.90 -2.59
CA SER A 467 6.57 -43.32 -3.87
C SER A 467 6.89 -42.16 -4.80
N PHE A 468 6.07 -41.11 -4.78
CA PHE A 468 6.33 -39.88 -5.55
C PHE A 468 7.54 -39.12 -5.01
N LEU A 469 7.62 -38.96 -3.70
CA LEU A 469 8.76 -38.26 -3.08
C LEU A 469 10.07 -39.03 -3.30
N ASP A 470 10.05 -40.35 -3.22
CA ASP A 470 11.21 -41.21 -3.44
C ASP A 470 11.70 -41.19 -4.91
N SER A 471 10.83 -40.81 -5.84
CA SER A 471 11.20 -40.62 -7.26
C SER A 471 11.88 -39.27 -7.54
N LEU A 472 11.84 -38.36 -6.60
CA LEU A 472 12.41 -37.02 -6.77
C LEU A 472 13.83 -36.92 -6.20
N GLU A 473 14.74 -36.25 -6.90
CA GLU A 473 16.13 -36.03 -6.49
C GLU A 473 16.26 -35.37 -5.11
N PHE A 474 15.43 -34.38 -4.82
CA PHE A 474 15.45 -33.63 -3.56
C PHE A 474 14.27 -34.01 -2.64
N ARG A 475 13.58 -35.11 -2.90
CA ARG A 475 12.42 -35.58 -2.16
C ARG A 475 11.44 -34.43 -1.86
N ASP A 476 11.07 -34.25 -0.61
CA ASP A 476 10.14 -33.22 -0.13
C ASP A 476 10.69 -31.78 -0.14
N ASN A 477 12.01 -31.60 -0.33
CA ASN A 477 12.62 -30.26 -0.60
C ASN A 477 12.49 -29.81 -2.06
N THR A 478 11.94 -30.64 -2.93
CA THR A 478 11.69 -30.28 -4.35
C THR A 478 10.71 -29.11 -4.43
N VAL A 479 11.10 -28.05 -5.17
CA VAL A 479 10.24 -26.88 -5.42
C VAL A 479 9.23 -27.22 -6.51
N VAL A 480 7.96 -26.90 -6.29
CA VAL A 480 6.85 -27.26 -7.17
C VAL A 480 6.60 -26.27 -8.32
N GLY A 481 7.26 -25.11 -8.30
CA GLY A 481 7.06 -24.02 -9.26
C GLY A 481 5.78 -23.22 -9.00
N GLU A 482 5.61 -22.12 -9.75
CA GLU A 482 4.46 -21.25 -9.62
C GLU A 482 3.16 -22.04 -9.85
N ARG A 483 2.27 -22.03 -8.85
CA ARG A 483 0.99 -22.79 -8.84
C ARG A 483 1.15 -24.31 -9.06
N GLY A 484 2.33 -24.87 -8.79
CA GLY A 484 2.58 -26.28 -8.94
C GLY A 484 2.66 -26.77 -10.39
N VAL A 485 3.18 -25.93 -11.30
CA VAL A 485 3.28 -26.24 -12.74
C VAL A 485 4.17 -27.44 -13.03
N MET A 486 5.11 -27.77 -12.14
CA MET A 486 6.09 -28.84 -12.32
C MET A 486 5.58 -30.24 -11.92
N ILE A 487 4.35 -30.32 -11.38
CA ILE A 487 3.79 -31.58 -10.87
C ILE A 487 2.41 -31.87 -11.47
N SER A 488 2.06 -33.17 -11.55
CA SER A 488 0.78 -33.62 -12.12
C SER A 488 -0.44 -33.17 -11.29
N GLY A 489 -1.63 -33.18 -11.90
CA GLY A 489 -2.90 -32.90 -11.20
C GLY A 489 -3.12 -33.77 -9.98
N GLY A 490 -2.90 -35.08 -10.10
CA GLY A 490 -3.02 -36.03 -8.99
C GLY A 490 -2.02 -35.78 -7.87
N GLN A 491 -0.77 -35.45 -8.21
CA GLN A 491 0.24 -35.06 -7.20
C GLN A 491 -0.15 -33.80 -6.45
N ARG A 492 -0.64 -32.76 -7.16
CA ARG A 492 -1.18 -31.55 -6.51
C ARG A 492 -2.32 -31.90 -5.54
N GLN A 493 -3.21 -32.77 -5.95
CA GLN A 493 -4.33 -33.21 -5.11
C GLN A 493 -3.84 -33.92 -3.84
N ARG A 494 -2.89 -34.88 -3.97
CA ARG A 494 -2.31 -35.60 -2.83
C ARG A 494 -1.56 -34.66 -1.87
N ILE A 495 -0.83 -33.66 -2.36
CA ILE A 495 -0.22 -32.62 -1.53
C ILE A 495 -1.28 -31.81 -0.76
N SER A 496 -2.41 -31.49 -1.39
CA SER A 496 -3.51 -30.79 -0.72
C SER A 496 -4.17 -31.66 0.37
N ILE A 497 -4.30 -32.97 0.14
CA ILE A 497 -4.76 -33.92 1.16
C ILE A 497 -3.77 -33.99 2.32
N ALA A 498 -2.48 -34.12 2.02
CA ALA A 498 -1.43 -34.12 3.04
C ALA A 498 -1.49 -32.85 3.89
N ARG A 499 -1.67 -31.68 3.27
CA ARG A 499 -1.87 -30.38 3.96
C ARG A 499 -3.08 -30.42 4.91
N ALA A 500 -4.21 -30.95 4.45
CA ALA A 500 -5.42 -31.05 5.26
C ALA A 500 -5.24 -31.99 6.46
N LEU A 501 -4.52 -33.10 6.27
CA LEU A 501 -4.18 -34.04 7.31
C LEU A 501 -3.16 -33.49 8.32
N TYR A 502 -2.15 -32.77 7.83
CA TYR A 502 -1.11 -32.19 8.68
C TYR A 502 -1.67 -31.18 9.67
N ASN A 503 -2.75 -30.52 9.32
CA ASN A 503 -3.41 -29.51 10.17
C ASN A 503 -4.26 -30.09 11.32
N ASN A 504 -4.21 -31.42 11.60
CA ASN A 504 -4.99 -32.10 12.65
C ASN A 504 -6.51 -31.89 12.56
N SER A 505 -7.04 -31.71 11.36
CA SER A 505 -8.46 -31.45 11.13
C SER A 505 -9.32 -32.62 11.61
N GLN A 506 -10.43 -32.32 12.29
CA GLN A 506 -11.47 -33.29 12.66
C GLN A 506 -12.47 -33.47 11.50
N ILE A 507 -12.62 -32.44 10.66
CA ILE A 507 -13.45 -32.45 9.46
C ILE A 507 -12.57 -32.22 8.26
N ILE A 508 -12.72 -32.98 7.20
CA ILE A 508 -12.08 -32.71 5.91
C ILE A 508 -13.17 -32.63 4.84
N ILE A 509 -13.17 -31.49 4.13
CA ILE A 509 -14.04 -31.28 2.99
C ILE A 509 -13.23 -31.52 1.72
N PHE A 510 -13.74 -32.36 0.85
CA PHE A 510 -13.20 -32.65 -0.47
C PHE A 510 -14.14 -32.09 -1.54
N ASP A 511 -13.68 -31.14 -2.32
CA ASP A 511 -14.45 -30.55 -3.41
C ASP A 511 -14.00 -31.14 -4.74
N GLU A 512 -14.77 -32.10 -5.27
CA GLU A 512 -14.53 -32.88 -6.49
C GLU A 512 -13.09 -33.46 -6.58
N PRO A 513 -12.64 -34.24 -5.58
CA PRO A 513 -11.23 -34.62 -5.44
C PRO A 513 -10.69 -35.52 -6.57
N THR A 514 -11.56 -36.07 -7.39
CA THR A 514 -11.20 -37.05 -8.44
C THR A 514 -11.44 -36.52 -9.86
N SER A 515 -11.93 -35.30 -10.03
CA SER A 515 -12.35 -34.77 -11.34
C SER A 515 -11.24 -34.69 -12.40
N SER A 516 -9.98 -34.73 -11.97
CA SER A 516 -8.79 -34.66 -12.84
C SER A 516 -7.92 -35.94 -12.81
N LEU A 517 -8.44 -37.05 -12.25
CA LEU A 517 -7.70 -38.30 -12.07
C LEU A 517 -8.15 -39.37 -13.05
N ASP A 518 -7.23 -40.23 -13.43
CA ASP A 518 -7.52 -41.49 -14.12
C ASP A 518 -8.19 -42.50 -13.17
N PRO A 519 -8.95 -43.49 -13.68
CA PRO A 519 -9.72 -44.43 -12.83
C PRO A 519 -8.87 -45.20 -11.81
N SER A 520 -7.64 -45.55 -12.13
CA SER A 520 -6.75 -46.28 -11.19
C SER A 520 -6.34 -45.36 -10.03
N THR A 521 -5.91 -44.14 -10.31
CA THR A 521 -5.55 -43.15 -9.30
C THR A 521 -6.77 -42.69 -8.48
N GLU A 522 -7.98 -42.66 -9.08
CA GLU A 522 -9.23 -42.41 -8.36
C GLU A 522 -9.47 -43.48 -7.28
N MET A 523 -9.34 -44.73 -7.63
CA MET A 523 -9.55 -45.86 -6.67
C MET A 523 -8.54 -45.79 -5.51
N ASP A 524 -7.28 -45.59 -5.81
CA ASP A 524 -6.22 -45.43 -4.79
C ASP A 524 -6.50 -44.26 -3.83
N LEU A 525 -6.99 -43.16 -4.36
CA LEU A 525 -7.37 -42.00 -3.56
C LEU A 525 -8.57 -42.31 -2.67
N LEU A 526 -9.61 -42.98 -3.21
CA LEU A 526 -10.79 -43.35 -2.46
C LEU A 526 -10.48 -44.33 -1.33
N GLU A 527 -9.57 -45.30 -1.55
CA GLU A 527 -9.09 -46.17 -0.49
C GLU A 527 -8.38 -45.41 0.63
N SER A 528 -7.55 -44.39 0.27
CA SER A 528 -6.89 -43.53 1.24
C SER A 528 -7.90 -42.73 2.07
N ILE A 529 -8.90 -42.15 1.41
CA ILE A 529 -9.99 -41.43 2.07
C ILE A 529 -10.80 -42.36 2.98
N HIS A 530 -11.05 -43.60 2.55
CA HIS A 530 -11.80 -44.56 3.33
C HIS A 530 -11.08 -45.00 4.61
N LYS A 531 -9.74 -45.09 4.60
CA LYS A 531 -8.92 -45.40 5.79
C LYS A 531 -9.02 -44.31 6.87
N LEU A 532 -9.43 -43.11 6.54
CA LEU A 532 -9.64 -42.01 7.49
C LEU A 532 -11.01 -42.03 8.17
N LYS A 533 -11.89 -42.97 7.76
CA LYS A 533 -13.24 -43.14 8.32
C LYS A 533 -13.16 -43.56 9.80
N GLY A 534 -14.02 -42.96 10.61
CA GLY A 534 -14.08 -43.22 12.06
C GLY A 534 -13.28 -42.20 12.86
N ASP A 535 -12.04 -41.93 12.45
CA ASP A 535 -11.19 -40.92 13.10
C ASP A 535 -11.57 -39.50 12.71
N LYS A 536 -12.07 -39.29 11.50
CA LYS A 536 -12.42 -37.97 10.92
C LYS A 536 -13.80 -37.99 10.28
N THR A 537 -14.44 -36.84 10.25
CA THR A 537 -15.66 -36.59 9.48
C THR A 537 -15.28 -36.14 8.09
N LEU A 538 -15.72 -36.86 7.06
CA LEU A 538 -15.36 -36.56 5.68
C LEU A 538 -16.60 -36.11 4.93
N ILE A 539 -16.49 -34.98 4.24
CA ILE A 539 -17.56 -34.41 3.41
C ILE A 539 -17.05 -34.36 1.99
N ILE A 540 -17.67 -35.08 1.09
CA ILE A 540 -17.19 -35.26 -0.27
C ILE A 540 -18.25 -34.72 -1.23
N ILE A 541 -17.88 -33.70 -2.00
CA ILE A 541 -18.67 -33.19 -3.11
C ILE A 541 -18.25 -33.96 -4.35
N SER A 542 -19.17 -34.63 -4.99
CA SER A 542 -18.86 -35.37 -6.21
C SER A 542 -20.09 -35.65 -7.05
N HIS A 543 -19.86 -35.86 -8.35
CA HIS A 543 -20.82 -36.39 -9.29
C HIS A 543 -20.56 -37.87 -9.60
N SER A 544 -19.46 -38.45 -9.09
CA SER A 544 -19.06 -39.83 -9.38
C SER A 544 -19.89 -40.83 -8.57
N GLU A 545 -20.49 -41.79 -9.26
CA GLU A 545 -21.23 -42.90 -8.61
C GLU A 545 -20.33 -43.77 -7.72
N SER A 546 -19.05 -43.91 -8.08
CA SER A 546 -18.07 -44.65 -7.29
C SER A 546 -17.92 -44.02 -5.91
N ILE A 547 -17.79 -42.70 -5.81
CA ILE A 547 -17.69 -41.96 -4.55
C ILE A 547 -18.98 -42.07 -3.73
N ILE A 548 -20.13 -41.95 -4.37
CA ILE A 548 -21.44 -42.01 -3.70
C ILE A 548 -21.63 -43.38 -2.99
N LYS A 549 -21.14 -44.48 -3.57
CA LYS A 549 -21.18 -45.82 -2.96
C LYS A 549 -20.41 -45.91 -1.64
N PHE A 550 -19.29 -45.20 -1.51
CA PHE A 550 -18.46 -45.15 -0.28
C PHE A 550 -19.05 -44.30 0.84
N CYS A 551 -20.01 -43.41 0.54
CA CYS A 551 -20.60 -42.55 1.54
C CYS A 551 -21.58 -43.27 2.46
N ASN A 552 -21.55 -42.96 3.77
CA ASN A 552 -22.52 -43.44 4.75
C ASN A 552 -23.91 -42.79 4.55
N GLU A 553 -23.91 -41.51 4.23
CA GLU A 553 -25.09 -40.70 3.96
C GLU A 553 -24.85 -39.86 2.72
N VAL A 554 -25.89 -39.66 1.91
CA VAL A 554 -25.80 -38.82 0.69
C VAL A 554 -26.94 -37.83 0.70
N TYR A 555 -26.59 -36.59 0.45
CA TYR A 555 -27.54 -35.47 0.34
C TYR A 555 -27.48 -34.85 -1.06
N GLU A 556 -28.65 -34.61 -1.63
CA GLU A 556 -28.76 -33.92 -2.92
C GLU A 556 -29.14 -32.46 -2.71
N ILE A 557 -28.38 -31.58 -3.35
CA ILE A 557 -28.75 -30.15 -3.48
C ILE A 557 -29.51 -30.01 -4.81
N SER A 558 -30.79 -29.67 -4.73
CA SER A 558 -31.63 -29.44 -5.89
C SER A 558 -32.69 -28.38 -5.56
N LYS A 559 -33.07 -27.58 -6.56
CA LYS A 559 -34.12 -26.54 -6.43
C LYS A 559 -33.95 -25.65 -5.18
N LYS A 560 -32.70 -25.24 -4.90
CA LYS A 560 -32.33 -24.38 -3.75
C LYS A 560 -32.53 -25.04 -2.36
N SER A 561 -32.79 -26.33 -2.29
CA SER A 561 -32.99 -27.11 -1.05
C SER A 561 -32.03 -28.30 -0.96
N ILE A 562 -31.92 -28.91 0.22
CA ILE A 562 -31.14 -30.12 0.44
C ILE A 562 -32.06 -31.22 0.92
N SER A 563 -31.96 -32.43 0.30
CA SER A 563 -32.70 -33.62 0.68
C SER A 563 -31.76 -34.82 0.86
N LYS A 564 -32.04 -35.66 1.82
CA LYS A 564 -31.29 -36.91 2.02
C LYS A 564 -31.79 -37.97 1.03
N ILE A 565 -30.87 -38.61 0.28
CA ILE A 565 -31.19 -39.65 -0.72
C ILE A 565 -30.64 -41.04 -0.30
N LYS A 566 -29.67 -41.11 0.63
CA LYS A 566 -29.13 -42.34 1.20
C LYS A 566 -28.89 -42.20 2.71
#